data_524fedced31a8dd03165025208d0f14b
#
_entry.id   524fedced31a8dd03165025208d0f14b
#
_cell.length_a   1.000
_cell.length_b   1.000
_cell.length_c   1.000
_cell.angle_alpha   90.00
_cell.angle_beta   90.00
_cell.angle_gamma   90.00
#
_symmetry.space_group_name_H-M   'P 1'
#
loop_
_entity.id
_entity.type
_entity.pdbx_description
1 polymer ?
#
loop_
_entity_poly.entity_id
_entity_poly.type
_entity_poly.pdbx_seq_one_letter_code
_entity_poly.pdbx_strand_id
1 'polypeptide(L)'
;MIKVMIADDQELIRQSLQIVLEMKEGIEVTATAKDGREVIQEVRKDKPDVILMDVRMPEMDGVQCTQIIKEQYPDVKIIILTTFDDDEYVYNALKHGASGYLLKGISMDELEKAINTVHSGG
;
A
#
# COMPACT_ATOMS: atom_id res chain seq x y z
N MET A 1 -17.25 2.78 -1.17
CA MET A 1 -16.25 1.85 -0.63
C MET A 1 -14.85 2.41 -0.84
N ILE A 2 -13.96 2.10 0.09
CA ILE A 2 -12.56 2.48 -0.04
C ILE A 2 -11.89 1.52 -1.02
N LYS A 3 -11.33 2.06 -2.10
CA LYS A 3 -10.63 1.26 -3.12
C LYS A 3 -9.19 1.08 -2.69
N VAL A 4 -8.77 -0.16 -2.46
CA VAL A 4 -7.45 -0.50 -1.96
C VAL A 4 -6.68 -1.32 -3.00
N MET A 5 -5.42 -0.96 -3.21
CA MET A 5 -4.49 -1.76 -3.99
C MET A 5 -3.46 -2.39 -3.04
N ILE A 6 -3.07 -3.62 -3.32
CA ILE A 6 -2.06 -4.34 -2.54
C ILE A 6 -0.83 -4.55 -3.41
N ALA A 7 0.32 -4.09 -2.95
CA ALA A 7 1.58 -4.24 -3.66
C ALA A 7 2.58 -4.99 -2.78
N ASP A 8 2.92 -6.21 -3.16
CA ASP A 8 3.86 -7.06 -2.44
C ASP A 8 4.40 -8.09 -3.42
N ASP A 9 5.70 -8.38 -3.37
CA ASP A 9 6.30 -9.34 -4.30
C ASP A 9 5.99 -10.79 -3.95
N GLN A 10 5.51 -11.06 -2.73
CA GLN A 10 5.16 -12.41 -2.29
C GLN A 10 3.70 -12.70 -2.61
N GLU A 11 3.48 -13.67 -3.48
CA GLU A 11 2.13 -14.02 -3.92
C GLU A 11 1.22 -14.44 -2.77
N LEU A 12 1.76 -15.22 -1.83
CA LEU A 12 0.95 -15.67 -0.69
C LEU A 12 0.46 -14.50 0.14
N ILE A 13 1.29 -13.49 0.34
CA ILE A 13 0.89 -12.31 1.11
C ILE A 13 -0.17 -11.51 0.36
N ARG A 14 0.03 -11.30 -0.96
CA ARG A 14 -0.99 -10.60 -1.76
C ARG A 14 -2.35 -11.29 -1.67
N GLN A 15 -2.36 -12.61 -1.86
CA GLN A 15 -3.60 -13.39 -1.83
C GLN A 15 -4.26 -13.34 -0.45
N SER A 16 -3.47 -13.51 0.61
CA SER A 16 -3.99 -13.50 1.97
C SER A 16 -4.61 -12.15 2.32
N LEU A 17 -3.92 -11.06 2.02
CA LEU A 17 -4.43 -9.72 2.28
C LEU A 17 -5.71 -9.45 1.48
N GLN A 18 -5.73 -9.87 0.22
CA GLN A 18 -6.90 -9.68 -0.63
C GLN A 18 -8.12 -10.37 -0.05
N ILE A 19 -7.97 -11.65 0.31
CA ILE A 19 -9.09 -12.44 0.86
C ILE A 19 -9.64 -11.79 2.12
N VAL A 20 -8.77 -11.44 3.05
CA VAL A 20 -9.22 -10.90 4.33
C VAL A 20 -9.81 -9.51 4.19
N LEU A 21 -9.20 -8.64 3.39
CA LEU A 21 -9.72 -7.29 3.20
C LEU A 21 -11.07 -7.28 2.49
N GLU A 22 -11.27 -8.18 1.53
CA GLU A 22 -12.57 -8.28 0.85
C GLU A 22 -13.69 -8.77 1.76
N MET A 23 -13.36 -9.37 2.90
CA MET A 23 -14.35 -9.74 3.91
C MET A 23 -14.78 -8.55 4.77
N LYS A 24 -14.09 -7.43 4.70
CA LYS A 24 -14.41 -6.25 5.50
C LYS A 24 -15.40 -5.36 4.76
N GLU A 25 -16.43 -4.90 5.45
CA GLU A 25 -17.38 -3.97 4.86
C GLU A 25 -16.70 -2.65 4.55
N GLY A 26 -17.05 -2.06 3.42
CA GLY A 26 -16.55 -0.75 3.06
C GLY A 26 -15.20 -0.76 2.37
N ILE A 27 -14.59 -1.92 2.17
CA ILE A 27 -13.30 -2.04 1.48
C ILE A 27 -13.46 -2.91 0.23
N GLU A 28 -12.90 -2.42 -0.86
CA GLU A 28 -12.85 -3.15 -2.13
C GLU A 28 -11.40 -3.22 -2.59
N VAL A 29 -10.87 -4.42 -2.85
CA VAL A 29 -9.53 -4.57 -3.41
C VAL A 29 -9.66 -4.50 -4.93
N THR A 30 -9.15 -3.42 -5.52
CA THR A 30 -9.32 -3.16 -6.95
C THR A 30 -8.21 -3.76 -7.80
N ALA A 31 -7.03 -3.97 -7.22
CA ALA A 31 -5.90 -4.54 -7.95
C ALA A 31 -4.83 -5.02 -6.99
N THR A 32 -4.00 -5.92 -7.47
CA THR A 32 -2.78 -6.34 -6.78
C THR A 32 -1.59 -6.15 -7.73
N ALA A 33 -0.42 -5.93 -7.16
CA ALA A 33 0.80 -5.72 -7.94
C ALA A 33 1.96 -6.43 -7.26
N LYS A 34 2.89 -6.95 -8.04
CA LYS A 34 4.05 -7.67 -7.51
C LYS A 34 5.32 -6.83 -7.47
N ASP A 35 5.31 -5.66 -8.10
CA ASP A 35 6.43 -4.73 -8.10
C ASP A 35 5.93 -3.31 -8.38
N GLY A 36 6.84 -2.35 -8.26
CA GLY A 36 6.48 -0.93 -8.44
C GLY A 36 6.01 -0.58 -9.84
N ARG A 37 6.49 -1.29 -10.84
CA ARG A 37 6.07 -1.03 -12.23
C ARG A 37 4.61 -1.40 -12.42
N GLU A 38 4.21 -2.54 -11.85
CA GLU A 38 2.80 -2.95 -11.91
C GLU A 38 1.91 -2.00 -11.12
N VAL A 39 2.41 -1.48 -9.97
CA VAL A 39 1.65 -0.47 -9.22
C VAL A 39 1.31 0.71 -10.12
N ILE A 40 2.29 1.25 -10.81
CA ILE A 40 2.08 2.41 -11.67
C ILE A 40 1.08 2.09 -12.79
N GLN A 41 1.22 0.91 -13.40
CA GLN A 41 0.29 0.49 -14.45
C GLN A 41 -1.14 0.38 -13.94
N GLU A 42 -1.32 -0.21 -12.75
CA GLU A 42 -2.64 -0.42 -12.19
C GLU A 42 -3.28 0.89 -11.71
N VAL A 43 -2.50 1.82 -11.18
CA VAL A 43 -3.01 3.15 -10.82
C VAL A 43 -3.55 3.89 -12.03
N ARG A 44 -2.87 3.77 -13.16
CA ARG A 44 -3.33 4.42 -14.40
C ARG A 44 -4.65 3.87 -14.90
N LYS A 45 -4.89 2.57 -14.70
CA LYS A 45 -6.13 1.93 -15.13
C LYS A 45 -7.30 2.28 -14.23
N ASP A 46 -7.08 2.28 -12.92
CA ASP A 46 -8.11 2.54 -11.93
C ASP A 46 -7.45 3.06 -10.67
N LYS A 47 -7.54 4.38 -10.45
CA LYS A 47 -6.86 5.03 -9.33
C LYS A 47 -7.47 4.59 -8.00
N PRO A 48 -6.66 3.99 -7.11
CA PRO A 48 -7.16 3.57 -5.79
C PRO A 48 -7.21 4.75 -4.83
N ASP A 49 -7.89 4.55 -3.71
CA ASP A 49 -7.86 5.51 -2.61
C ASP A 49 -6.63 5.30 -1.73
N VAL A 50 -6.27 4.03 -1.50
CA VAL A 50 -5.16 3.66 -0.62
C VAL A 50 -4.36 2.53 -1.25
N ILE A 51 -3.05 2.63 -1.20
CA ILE A 51 -2.15 1.54 -1.60
C ILE A 51 -1.45 1.01 -0.36
N LEU A 52 -1.54 -0.30 -0.14
CA LEU A 52 -0.71 -1.01 0.83
C LEU A 52 0.55 -1.45 0.09
N MET A 53 1.69 -0.89 0.45
CA MET A 53 2.91 -1.00 -0.34
C MET A 53 4.06 -1.61 0.44
N ASP A 54 4.55 -2.77 0.01
CA ASP A 54 5.79 -3.33 0.53
C ASP A 54 6.96 -2.44 0.12
N VAL A 55 7.93 -2.25 1.00
CA VAL A 55 9.11 -1.44 0.67
C VAL A 55 10.10 -2.18 -0.22
N ARG A 56 10.21 -3.49 -0.07
CA ARG A 56 11.20 -4.29 -0.80
C ARG A 56 10.54 -5.08 -1.91
N MET A 57 10.57 -4.50 -3.10
CA MET A 57 10.04 -5.15 -4.29
C MET A 57 11.09 -5.11 -5.40
N PRO A 58 11.10 -6.12 -6.29
CA PRO A 58 12.02 -6.10 -7.43
C PRO A 58 11.66 -5.01 -8.43
N GLU A 59 12.57 -4.66 -9.31
CA GLU A 59 12.44 -3.69 -10.38
C GLU A 59 12.35 -2.25 -9.86
N MET A 60 11.36 -1.95 -9.01
CA MET A 60 11.17 -0.63 -8.41
C MET A 60 10.66 -0.85 -6.99
N ASP A 61 11.41 -0.41 -6.00
CA ASP A 61 11.03 -0.61 -4.60
C ASP A 61 9.90 0.34 -4.18
N GLY A 62 9.39 0.12 -2.96
CA GLY A 62 8.27 0.90 -2.45
C GLY A 62 8.57 2.37 -2.24
N VAL A 63 9.82 2.73 -1.94
CA VAL A 63 10.23 4.14 -1.78
C VAL A 63 10.19 4.86 -3.12
N GLN A 64 10.79 4.27 -4.15
CA GLN A 64 10.80 4.83 -5.48
C GLN A 64 9.38 4.96 -6.02
N CYS A 65 8.58 3.92 -5.81
CA CYS A 65 7.20 3.89 -6.26
C CYS A 65 6.37 4.97 -5.56
N THR A 66 6.55 5.14 -4.25
CA THR A 66 5.86 6.18 -3.48
C THR A 66 6.16 7.56 -4.04
N GLN A 67 7.44 7.84 -4.34
CA GLN A 67 7.83 9.12 -4.90
C GLN A 67 7.09 9.39 -6.23
N ILE A 68 7.08 8.41 -7.13
CA ILE A 68 6.45 8.59 -8.44
C ILE A 68 4.94 8.76 -8.30
N ILE A 69 4.29 7.92 -7.50
CA ILE A 69 2.84 7.98 -7.31
C ILE A 69 2.43 9.32 -6.70
N LYS A 70 3.13 9.76 -5.67
CA LYS A 70 2.76 11.02 -5.00
C LYS A 70 2.99 12.23 -5.89
N GLU A 71 3.95 12.18 -6.80
CA GLU A 71 4.15 13.27 -7.77
C GLU A 71 3.02 13.33 -8.79
N GLN A 72 2.54 12.18 -9.27
CA GLN A 72 1.54 12.11 -10.32
C GLN A 72 0.11 12.07 -9.79
N TYR A 73 -0.10 11.48 -8.61
CA TYR A 73 -1.42 11.26 -8.01
C TYR A 73 -1.38 11.64 -6.53
N PRO A 74 -1.26 12.94 -6.20
CA PRO A 74 -1.04 13.35 -4.80
C PRO A 74 -2.18 13.01 -3.85
N ASP A 75 -3.37 12.72 -4.35
CA ASP A 75 -4.51 12.33 -3.52
C ASP A 75 -4.54 10.85 -3.17
N VAL A 76 -3.73 10.01 -3.82
CA VAL A 76 -3.62 8.60 -3.47
C VAL A 76 -2.84 8.46 -2.16
N LYS A 77 -3.43 7.77 -1.18
CA LYS A 77 -2.77 7.55 0.11
C LYS A 77 -1.94 6.28 0.05
N ILE A 78 -0.79 6.28 0.71
CA ILE A 78 0.10 5.12 0.70
C ILE A 78 0.44 4.74 2.14
N ILE A 79 0.20 3.48 2.48
CA ILE A 79 0.61 2.89 3.75
C ILE A 79 1.70 1.87 3.44
N ILE A 80 2.88 2.08 4.01
CA ILE A 80 4.01 1.16 3.81
C ILE A 80 3.84 -0.05 4.73
N LEU A 81 3.99 -1.24 4.18
CA LEU A 81 4.08 -2.47 4.96
C LEU A 81 5.56 -2.86 5.06
N THR A 82 6.04 -3.08 6.27
CA THR A 82 7.47 -3.19 6.52
C THR A 82 7.79 -4.22 7.59
N THR A 83 9.06 -4.60 7.69
CA THR A 83 9.60 -5.44 8.76
C THR A 83 10.45 -4.57 9.69
N PHE A 84 10.97 -5.16 10.77
CA PHE A 84 11.74 -4.42 11.76
C PHE A 84 13.05 -3.84 11.21
N ASP A 85 13.56 -4.40 10.13
CA ASP A 85 14.89 -4.03 9.61
C ASP A 85 14.83 -2.93 8.55
N ASP A 86 13.67 -2.31 8.34
CA ASP A 86 13.46 -1.42 7.20
C ASP A 86 13.36 0.06 7.58
N ASP A 87 13.96 0.48 8.71
CA ASP A 87 13.83 1.86 9.21
C ASP A 87 14.20 2.92 8.17
N GLU A 88 15.28 2.70 7.43
CA GLU A 88 15.72 3.65 6.43
C GLU A 88 14.72 3.77 5.28
N TYR A 89 14.17 2.63 4.83
CA TYR A 89 13.13 2.62 3.81
C TYR A 89 11.87 3.34 4.28
N VAL A 90 11.48 3.10 5.53
CA VAL A 90 10.29 3.75 6.10
C VAL A 90 10.49 5.26 6.15
N TYR A 91 11.64 5.72 6.66
CA TYR A 91 11.95 7.13 6.74
C TYR A 91 11.86 7.79 5.35
N ASN A 92 12.49 7.18 4.36
CA ASN A 92 12.50 7.74 3.01
C ASN A 92 11.10 7.73 2.37
N ALA A 93 10.32 6.68 2.61
CA ALA A 93 8.94 6.63 2.09
C ALA A 93 8.08 7.74 2.69
N LEU A 94 8.18 7.95 4.00
CA LEU A 94 7.47 9.04 4.67
C LEU A 94 7.90 10.40 4.15
N LYS A 95 9.19 10.58 3.93
CA LYS A 95 9.75 11.81 3.37
C LYS A 95 9.17 12.09 1.98
N HIS A 96 8.90 11.06 1.19
CA HIS A 96 8.33 11.21 -0.15
C HIS A 96 6.82 11.22 -0.16
N GLY A 97 6.17 11.23 0.99
CA GLY A 97 4.74 11.47 1.08
C GLY A 97 3.86 10.29 1.47
N ALA A 98 4.45 9.16 1.88
CA ALA A 98 3.63 8.06 2.43
C ALA A 98 2.87 8.56 3.65
N SER A 99 1.63 8.10 3.81
CA SER A 99 0.76 8.55 4.90
C SER A 99 1.11 7.89 6.25
N GLY A 100 1.76 6.73 6.20
CA GLY A 100 2.14 6.02 7.41
C GLY A 100 2.78 4.69 7.06
N TYR A 101 3.07 3.93 8.10
CA TYR A 101 3.62 2.58 7.92
C TYR A 101 3.06 1.65 8.99
N LEU A 102 3.07 0.36 8.67
CA LEU A 102 2.64 -0.71 9.58
C LEU A 102 3.62 -1.85 9.45
N LEU A 103 3.85 -2.54 10.56
CA LEU A 103 4.66 -3.76 10.53
C LEU A 103 3.84 -4.90 9.93
N LYS A 104 4.46 -5.71 9.09
CA LYS A 104 3.86 -6.95 8.62
C LYS A 104 3.57 -7.83 9.83
N GLY A 105 2.44 -8.48 9.85
CA GLY A 105 2.06 -9.34 10.97
C GLY A 105 1.14 -8.67 11.99
N ILE A 106 0.79 -7.40 11.82
CA ILE A 106 -0.25 -6.81 12.66
C ILE A 106 -1.59 -7.49 12.38
N SER A 107 -2.55 -7.31 13.27
CA SER A 107 -3.88 -7.89 13.09
C SER A 107 -4.59 -7.24 11.90
N MET A 108 -5.51 -7.99 11.29
CA MET A 108 -6.28 -7.46 10.18
C MET A 108 -7.23 -6.35 10.64
N ASP A 109 -7.65 -6.37 11.90
CA ASP A 109 -8.48 -5.30 12.44
C ASP A 109 -7.69 -3.99 12.55
N GLU A 110 -6.41 -4.08 12.95
CA GLU A 110 -5.54 -2.89 12.98
C GLU A 110 -5.28 -2.36 11.58
N LEU A 111 -5.10 -3.27 10.61
CA LEU A 111 -4.91 -2.87 9.22
C LEU A 111 -6.14 -2.15 8.68
N GLU A 112 -7.33 -2.70 8.93
CA GLU A 112 -8.58 -2.06 8.53
C GLU A 112 -8.72 -0.67 9.14
N LYS A 113 -8.42 -0.55 10.43
CA LYS A 113 -8.48 0.72 11.14
C LYS A 113 -7.53 1.75 10.51
N ALA A 114 -6.32 1.32 10.17
CA ALA A 114 -5.34 2.20 9.55
C ALA A 114 -5.82 2.68 8.17
N ILE A 115 -6.40 1.79 7.38
CA ILE A 115 -6.94 2.14 6.06
C ILE A 115 -8.03 3.20 6.21
N ASN A 116 -8.95 3.00 7.15
CA ASN A 116 -10.03 3.97 7.39
C ASN A 116 -9.49 5.31 7.86
N THR A 117 -8.52 5.30 8.76
CA THR A 117 -7.91 6.52 9.30
C THR A 117 -7.22 7.32 8.20
N VAL A 118 -6.40 6.65 7.39
CA VAL A 118 -5.67 7.31 6.31
C VAL A 118 -6.63 7.86 5.26
N HIS A 119 -7.65 7.07 4.91
CA HIS A 119 -8.65 7.51 3.93
C HIS A 119 -9.40 8.75 4.41
N SER A 120 -9.64 8.88 5.70
CA SER A 120 -10.33 10.04 6.29
C SER A 120 -9.42 11.26 6.45
N GLY A 121 -8.15 11.17 6.07
CA GLY A 121 -7.21 12.26 6.17
C GLY A 121 -6.44 12.33 7.49
N GLY A 122 -6.55 11.27 8.27
CA GLY A 122 -5.85 11.19 9.56
C GLY A 122 -4.39 10.78 9.46
#